data_7b25b2db8fd7f3d85d5c114c93edf578
#
_entry.id   7b25b2db8fd7f3d85d5c114c93edf578
#
_cell.length_a   1.000
_cell.length_b   1.000
_cell.length_c   1.000
_cell.angle_alpha   90.00
_cell.angle_beta   90.00
_cell.angle_gamma   90.00
#
_symmetry.space_group_name_H-M   'P 1'
#
loop_
_entity.id
_entity.type
_entity.pdbx_description
1 polymer ?
#
loop_
_entity_poly.entity_id
_entity_poly.type
_entity_poly.pdbx_seq_one_letter_code
_entity_poly.pdbx_strand_id
1 'polypeptide(L)'
;MASRFDPRTPTRTTVRGGHLHVPTPPTHPAQNTGTRRYTPPGPLDLGLVLGPLRRGPADPTFRTTPDGSVWRASRTPDGPGTLRVALREGRAEAEAWGPGAEWLLGHLPGLLGDADEPGEFAPRHRLLAESARRRPGLRLTRTGLVLESLIPSILEQKVTADEAYRGWRLLVRKYGEPAPGPAGDRMPERMYVMPDPKAWALIPSWEWHRAGVDAKRSSTILRAVRVAGRLEEAAALPPEEAAARLHLVPGIGPWTSAETLQRAIGAPDLVTVGDLHLPGIVGYALAGDRTADDAAMLELLAPYAGQRHRATRLILLSGRTPPRRAPRMSPRDFGAL
;
A
#
# COMPACT_ATOMS: atom_id res chain seq x y z
N MET A 1 -80.43 8.72 32.96
CA MET A 1 -80.15 7.37 32.51
C MET A 1 -78.70 7.26 32.24
N ALA A 2 -77.96 6.64 33.15
CA ALA A 2 -76.51 6.49 33.08
C ALA A 2 -76.17 5.14 32.45
N SER A 3 -75.26 5.09 31.45
CA SER A 3 -74.72 3.87 30.96
C SER A 3 -73.21 3.83 31.28
N ARG A 4 -72.83 2.79 32.01
CA ARG A 4 -71.46 2.49 32.48
C ARG A 4 -70.60 2.03 31.34
N PHE A 5 -69.41 2.56 31.24
CA PHE A 5 -68.30 2.03 30.41
C PHE A 5 -67.42 1.15 31.28
N ASP A 6 -67.19 -0.09 30.81
CA ASP A 6 -66.33 -1.12 31.40
C ASP A 6 -64.97 -1.08 30.70
N PRO A 7 -63.83 -0.95 31.38
CA PRO A 7 -62.50 -0.97 30.73
C PRO A 7 -61.96 -2.40 30.68
N ARG A 8 -61.96 -2.99 29.50
CA ARG A 8 -61.36 -4.28 29.24
C ARG A 8 -59.83 -4.11 28.97
N THR A 9 -59.07 -4.88 29.68
CA THR A 9 -57.67 -5.19 29.69
C THR A 9 -57.01 -5.20 28.29
N PRO A 10 -55.82 -4.57 28.08
CA PRO A 10 -55.07 -4.73 26.84
C PRO A 10 -54.32 -6.07 26.83
N THR A 11 -54.59 -6.85 25.82
CA THR A 11 -53.89 -8.10 25.49
C THR A 11 -52.46 -7.80 25.11
N ARG A 12 -51.50 -8.35 25.85
CA ARG A 12 -50.08 -8.22 25.67
C ARG A 12 -49.66 -9.11 24.47
N THR A 13 -49.48 -8.51 23.28
CA THR A 13 -48.92 -9.18 22.13
C THR A 13 -47.40 -9.31 22.31
N THR A 14 -46.95 -10.52 22.59
CA THR A 14 -45.54 -10.89 22.62
C THR A 14 -44.99 -10.86 21.19
N VAL A 15 -44.24 -9.81 20.87
CA VAL A 15 -43.42 -9.78 19.63
C VAL A 15 -42.26 -10.75 19.84
N ARG A 16 -42.27 -11.87 19.15
CA ARG A 16 -41.10 -12.78 19.03
C ARG A 16 -39.98 -12.00 18.38
N GLY A 17 -38.87 -11.82 19.10
CA GLY A 17 -37.63 -11.27 18.58
C GLY A 17 -37.11 -12.16 17.43
N GLY A 18 -37.27 -11.63 16.22
CA GLY A 18 -36.55 -12.21 15.06
C GLY A 18 -35.05 -12.00 15.25
N HIS A 19 -34.32 -13.06 15.48
CA HIS A 19 -32.89 -13.04 15.35
C HIS A 19 -32.54 -12.59 13.93
N LEU A 20 -31.98 -11.40 13.78
CA LEU A 20 -31.33 -10.97 12.55
C LEU A 20 -30.19 -11.97 12.28
N HIS A 21 -30.44 -12.83 11.30
CA HIS A 21 -29.42 -13.72 10.77
C HIS A 21 -28.35 -12.84 10.12
N VAL A 22 -27.24 -12.61 10.81
CA VAL A 22 -26.03 -12.04 10.20
C VAL A 22 -25.51 -13.10 9.24
N PRO A 23 -25.50 -12.85 7.91
CA PRO A 23 -24.99 -13.83 6.99
C PRO A 23 -23.51 -14.06 7.31
N THR A 24 -23.17 -15.27 7.65
CA THR A 24 -21.80 -15.74 7.75
C THR A 24 -21.13 -15.47 6.40
N PRO A 25 -19.99 -14.74 6.36
CA PRO A 25 -19.30 -14.51 5.08
C PRO A 25 -19.01 -15.88 4.44
N PRO A 26 -19.15 -16.01 3.11
CA PRO A 26 -18.86 -17.25 2.44
C PRO A 26 -17.41 -17.64 2.72
N THR A 27 -17.21 -18.72 3.42
CA THR A 27 -15.93 -19.39 3.56
C THR A 27 -15.58 -19.96 2.20
N HIS A 28 -14.85 -19.23 1.39
CA HIS A 28 -14.20 -19.84 0.23
C HIS A 28 -13.28 -20.93 0.75
N PRO A 29 -13.41 -22.17 0.26
CA PRO A 29 -12.47 -23.22 0.64
C PRO A 29 -11.06 -22.73 0.32
N ALA A 30 -10.23 -22.66 1.34
CA ALA A 30 -8.84 -22.25 1.20
C ALA A 30 -8.12 -23.32 0.39
N GLN A 31 -8.03 -23.14 -0.91
CA GLN A 31 -7.19 -23.94 -1.77
C GLN A 31 -5.80 -23.32 -1.77
N ASN A 32 -4.84 -24.04 -1.20
CA ASN A 32 -3.44 -23.75 -1.49
C ASN A 32 -3.22 -24.12 -2.94
N THR A 33 -3.02 -23.15 -3.80
CA THR A 33 -2.86 -23.37 -5.23
C THR A 33 -1.41 -23.49 -5.64
N GLY A 34 -0.46 -23.32 -4.73
CA GLY A 34 0.93 -23.61 -5.04
C GLY A 34 1.95 -23.06 -4.04
N THR A 35 3.17 -23.53 -4.27
CA THR A 35 4.36 -23.08 -3.58
C THR A 35 5.44 -22.77 -4.61
N ARG A 36 6.33 -21.84 -4.28
CA ARG A 36 7.51 -21.52 -5.10
C ARG A 36 8.72 -21.28 -4.22
N ARG A 37 9.85 -21.87 -4.62
CA ARG A 37 11.16 -21.51 -4.09
C ARG A 37 11.88 -20.62 -5.10
N TYR A 38 12.48 -19.56 -4.59
CA TYR A 38 13.24 -18.62 -5.39
C TYR A 38 14.58 -18.31 -4.70
N THR A 39 15.66 -18.43 -5.45
CA THR A 39 16.99 -18.04 -4.99
C THR A 39 17.33 -16.69 -5.57
N PRO A 40 17.35 -15.62 -4.75
CA PRO A 40 17.73 -14.30 -5.23
C PRO A 40 19.21 -14.28 -5.67
N PRO A 41 19.58 -13.41 -6.63
CA PRO A 41 20.96 -13.33 -7.15
C PRO A 41 21.96 -12.72 -6.14
N GLY A 42 21.57 -12.50 -4.90
CA GLY A 42 22.40 -11.96 -3.83
C GLY A 42 21.62 -11.77 -2.54
N PRO A 43 22.15 -11.05 -1.55
CA PRO A 43 21.47 -10.79 -0.29
C PRO A 43 20.07 -10.21 -0.48
N LEU A 44 19.14 -10.63 0.37
CA LEU A 44 17.76 -10.17 0.36
C LEU A 44 17.28 -9.95 1.80
N ASP A 45 16.61 -8.83 2.05
CA ASP A 45 15.92 -8.51 3.30
C ASP A 45 14.45 -8.19 3.02
N LEU A 46 13.52 -9.05 3.46
CA LEU A 46 12.10 -8.88 3.18
C LEU A 46 11.54 -7.58 3.76
N GLY A 47 12.04 -7.13 4.91
CA GLY A 47 11.61 -5.88 5.53
C GLY A 47 12.03 -4.65 4.71
N LEU A 48 13.24 -4.66 4.18
CA LEU A 48 13.75 -3.58 3.32
C LEU A 48 13.05 -3.56 1.95
N VAL A 49 12.75 -4.73 1.39
CA VAL A 49 12.17 -4.85 0.05
C VAL A 49 10.65 -4.63 0.08
N LEU A 50 9.94 -5.32 0.96
CA LEU A 50 8.48 -5.32 0.99
C LEU A 50 7.89 -4.28 1.96
N GLY A 51 8.69 -3.78 2.90
CA GLY A 51 8.26 -2.78 3.88
C GLY A 51 7.58 -1.54 3.27
N PRO A 52 8.04 -0.98 2.13
CA PRO A 52 7.39 0.15 1.45
C PRO A 52 5.97 -0.11 0.98
N LEU A 53 5.56 -1.37 0.85
CA LEU A 53 4.21 -1.75 0.44
C LEU A 53 3.21 -1.66 1.59
N ARG A 54 3.69 -1.66 2.84
CA ARG A 54 2.85 -1.62 4.03
C ARG A 54 2.28 -0.22 4.27
N ARG A 55 0.98 -0.12 4.49
CA ARG A 55 0.25 1.11 4.79
C ARG A 55 -0.10 1.20 6.28
N GLY A 56 0.94 1.44 7.07
CA GLY A 56 0.86 1.55 8.53
C GLY A 56 0.80 0.23 9.29
N PRO A 57 0.84 0.30 10.65
CA PRO A 57 0.94 -0.90 11.49
C PRO A 57 -0.28 -1.82 11.41
N ALA A 58 -1.47 -1.28 11.13
CA ALA A 58 -2.72 -2.02 11.08
C ALA A 58 -3.26 -2.19 9.64
N ASP A 59 -2.37 -2.20 8.65
CA ASP A 59 -2.70 -2.43 7.24
C ASP A 59 -3.48 -3.74 7.07
N PRO A 60 -4.69 -3.74 6.51
CA PRO A 60 -5.45 -4.97 6.34
C PRO A 60 -4.90 -5.89 5.25
N THR A 61 -4.05 -5.39 4.35
CA THR A 61 -3.51 -6.16 3.22
C THR A 61 -2.10 -6.70 3.47
N PHE A 62 -1.46 -6.31 4.58
CA PHE A 62 -0.06 -6.63 4.84
C PHE A 62 0.19 -6.99 6.30
N ARG A 63 0.91 -8.08 6.55
CA ARG A 63 1.39 -8.48 7.88
C ARG A 63 2.82 -8.99 7.83
N THR A 64 3.56 -8.74 8.90
CA THR A 64 4.80 -9.44 9.20
C THR A 64 4.59 -10.25 10.46
N THR A 65 4.91 -11.53 10.42
CA THR A 65 4.78 -12.46 11.55
C THR A 65 6.08 -12.54 12.34
N PRO A 66 6.05 -13.03 13.61
CA PRO A 66 7.24 -13.09 14.46
C PRO A 66 8.40 -13.92 13.88
N ASP A 67 8.11 -14.88 13.00
CA ASP A 67 9.11 -15.69 12.29
C ASP A 67 9.78 -14.94 11.10
N GLY A 68 9.45 -13.66 10.93
CA GLY A 68 9.94 -12.82 9.82
C GLY A 68 9.24 -13.03 8.49
N SER A 69 8.23 -13.91 8.42
CA SER A 69 7.45 -14.08 7.19
C SER A 69 6.61 -12.85 6.89
N VAL A 70 6.47 -12.52 5.61
CA VAL A 70 5.60 -11.46 5.12
C VAL A 70 4.37 -12.09 4.46
N TRP A 71 3.21 -11.62 4.87
CA TRP A 71 1.92 -11.96 4.29
C TRP A 71 1.37 -10.75 3.55
N ARG A 72 0.92 -10.94 2.33
CA ARG A 72 0.36 -9.90 1.49
C ARG A 72 -0.88 -10.40 0.76
N ALA A 73 -1.99 -9.70 0.92
CA ALA A 73 -3.23 -9.94 0.21
C ALA A 73 -3.35 -8.93 -0.93
N SER A 74 -3.54 -9.40 -2.14
CA SER A 74 -3.48 -8.61 -3.37
C SER A 74 -4.63 -8.94 -4.31
N ARG A 75 -5.02 -7.94 -5.10
CA ARG A 75 -5.94 -8.13 -6.21
C ARG A 75 -5.13 -8.24 -7.50
N THR A 76 -4.99 -9.46 -7.96
CA THR A 76 -4.29 -9.77 -9.21
C THR A 76 -5.25 -9.72 -10.41
N PRO A 77 -4.75 -9.74 -11.65
CA PRO A 77 -5.59 -9.92 -12.84
C PRO A 77 -6.47 -11.19 -12.81
N ASP A 78 -5.98 -12.25 -12.15
CA ASP A 78 -6.67 -13.54 -12.06
C ASP A 78 -7.64 -13.60 -10.86
N GLY A 79 -7.70 -12.53 -10.05
CA GLY A 79 -8.58 -12.41 -8.90
C GLY A 79 -7.83 -12.21 -7.57
N PRO A 80 -8.55 -12.35 -6.43
CA PRO A 80 -7.95 -12.19 -5.12
C PRO A 80 -6.94 -13.29 -4.82
N GLY A 81 -5.82 -12.90 -4.21
CA GLY A 81 -4.80 -13.85 -3.79
C GLY A 81 -4.06 -13.38 -2.53
N THR A 82 -3.56 -14.33 -1.78
CA THR A 82 -2.69 -14.08 -0.63
C THR A 82 -1.37 -14.78 -0.86
N LEU A 83 -0.28 -14.07 -0.62
CA LEU A 83 1.08 -14.58 -0.69
C LEU A 83 1.71 -14.53 0.70
N ARG A 84 2.29 -15.64 1.14
CA ARG A 84 3.24 -15.70 2.24
C ARG A 84 4.64 -15.89 1.70
N VAL A 85 5.59 -15.10 2.16
CA VAL A 85 7.02 -15.24 1.81
C VAL A 85 7.82 -15.33 3.08
N ALA A 86 8.70 -16.32 3.16
CA ALA A 86 9.70 -16.48 4.23
C ALA A 86 11.08 -16.61 3.62
N LEU A 87 12.11 -16.14 4.34
CA LEU A 87 13.51 -16.42 3.98
C LEU A 87 14.02 -17.56 4.84
N ARG A 88 14.56 -18.59 4.19
CA ARG A 88 15.20 -19.74 4.82
C ARG A 88 16.54 -20.00 4.12
N GLU A 89 17.62 -19.93 4.84
CA GLU A 89 18.96 -20.19 4.32
C GLU A 89 19.30 -19.39 3.05
N GLY A 90 18.87 -18.12 3.00
CA GLY A 90 19.11 -17.24 1.84
C GLY A 90 18.17 -17.47 0.65
N ARG A 91 17.21 -18.39 0.74
CA ARG A 91 16.20 -18.67 -0.29
C ARG A 91 14.82 -18.12 0.15
N ALA A 92 14.06 -17.61 -0.80
CA ALA A 92 12.68 -17.25 -0.56
C ALA A 92 11.78 -18.47 -0.77
N GLU A 93 11.02 -18.83 0.25
CA GLU A 93 9.98 -19.84 0.19
C GLU A 93 8.63 -19.10 0.21
N ALA A 94 7.85 -19.33 -0.82
CA ALA A 94 6.54 -18.68 -1.00
C ALA A 94 5.42 -19.71 -1.08
N GLU A 95 4.31 -19.38 -0.43
CA GLU A 95 3.04 -20.08 -0.51
C GLU A 95 1.97 -19.07 -0.95
N ALA A 96 1.04 -19.47 -1.81
CA ALA A 96 -0.04 -18.59 -2.23
C ALA A 96 -1.38 -19.31 -2.29
N TRP A 97 -2.45 -18.56 -2.03
CA TRP A 97 -3.83 -19.03 -1.94
C TRP A 97 -4.78 -18.14 -2.73
N GLY A 98 -5.85 -18.71 -3.19
CA GLY A 98 -6.91 -18.04 -3.92
C GLY A 98 -6.75 -18.04 -5.44
N PRO A 99 -7.70 -17.47 -6.19
CA PRO A 99 -7.64 -17.42 -7.66
C PRO A 99 -6.36 -16.78 -8.20
N GLY A 100 -5.86 -15.74 -7.54
CA GLY A 100 -4.63 -15.03 -7.92
C GLY A 100 -3.32 -15.70 -7.50
N ALA A 101 -3.34 -16.90 -6.93
CA ALA A 101 -2.15 -17.51 -6.35
C ALA A 101 -1.07 -17.84 -7.39
N GLU A 102 -1.45 -18.38 -8.55
CA GLU A 102 -0.50 -18.69 -9.63
C GLU A 102 0.18 -17.41 -10.14
N TRP A 103 -0.60 -16.35 -10.34
CA TRP A 103 -0.08 -15.05 -10.71
C TRP A 103 0.94 -14.52 -9.68
N LEU A 104 0.61 -14.57 -8.39
CA LEU A 104 1.49 -14.12 -7.31
C LEU A 104 2.78 -14.91 -7.25
N LEU A 105 2.72 -16.23 -7.40
CA LEU A 105 3.92 -17.07 -7.46
C LEU A 105 4.73 -16.80 -8.72
N GLY A 106 4.08 -16.58 -9.87
CA GLY A 106 4.74 -16.19 -11.12
C GLY A 106 5.51 -14.88 -10.99
N HIS A 107 4.98 -13.91 -10.25
CA HIS A 107 5.56 -12.57 -10.05
C HIS A 107 6.49 -12.46 -8.83
N LEU A 108 6.69 -13.54 -8.08
CA LEU A 108 7.55 -13.56 -6.90
C LEU A 108 8.95 -13.01 -7.15
N PRO A 109 9.68 -13.36 -8.24
CA PRO A 109 10.99 -12.79 -8.49
C PRO A 109 10.97 -11.28 -8.59
N GLY A 110 10.07 -10.71 -9.41
CA GLY A 110 9.91 -9.26 -9.57
C GLY A 110 9.53 -8.56 -8.25
N LEU A 111 8.63 -9.16 -7.48
CA LEU A 111 8.26 -8.66 -6.15
C LEU A 111 9.47 -8.59 -5.20
N LEU A 112 10.42 -9.51 -5.33
CA LEU A 112 11.65 -9.56 -4.55
C LEU A 112 12.83 -8.82 -5.21
N GLY A 113 12.56 -8.08 -6.29
CA GLY A 113 13.54 -7.20 -6.94
C GLY A 113 14.58 -7.95 -7.76
N ASP A 114 14.19 -8.96 -8.56
CA ASP A 114 15.08 -9.68 -9.45
C ASP A 114 15.65 -8.81 -10.58
N ALA A 115 14.81 -7.89 -11.08
CA ALA A 115 15.18 -6.92 -12.11
C ALA A 115 15.94 -5.69 -11.56
N ASP A 116 16.18 -5.65 -10.26
CA ASP A 116 16.87 -4.54 -9.61
C ASP A 116 18.38 -4.81 -9.57
N GLU A 117 19.17 -3.82 -9.99
CA GLU A 117 20.62 -3.91 -10.11
C GLU A 117 21.33 -3.05 -9.05
N PRO A 118 21.35 -3.49 -7.78
CA PRO A 118 21.99 -2.73 -6.70
C PRO A 118 23.50 -2.53 -6.89
N GLY A 119 24.14 -3.39 -7.69
CA GLY A 119 25.58 -3.30 -8.01
C GLY A 119 25.95 -2.10 -8.87
N GLU A 120 25.01 -1.55 -9.64
CA GLU A 120 25.22 -0.33 -10.44
C GLU A 120 25.23 0.96 -9.60
N PHE A 121 24.78 0.89 -8.35
CA PHE A 121 24.75 2.07 -7.48
C PHE A 121 26.16 2.46 -7.03
N ALA A 122 26.65 3.59 -7.53
CA ALA A 122 27.94 4.16 -7.15
C ALA A 122 27.73 5.29 -6.10
N PRO A 123 27.92 5.04 -4.81
CA PRO A 123 27.74 6.05 -3.79
C PRO A 123 28.80 7.14 -3.87
N ARG A 124 28.41 8.42 -4.03
CA ARG A 124 29.27 9.61 -4.08
C ARG A 124 29.43 10.28 -2.71
N HIS A 125 28.54 10.00 -1.78
CA HIS A 125 28.59 10.53 -0.41
C HIS A 125 28.87 9.41 0.59
N ARG A 126 29.71 9.69 1.60
CA ARG A 126 30.06 8.73 2.66
C ARG A 126 28.80 8.14 3.34
N LEU A 127 27.79 8.97 3.59
CA LEU A 127 26.54 8.54 4.20
C LEU A 127 25.87 7.43 3.39
N LEU A 128 25.80 7.58 2.06
CA LEU A 128 25.18 6.57 1.20
C LEU A 128 26.03 5.32 1.10
N ALA A 129 27.36 5.46 1.05
CA ALA A 129 28.26 4.32 1.08
C ALA A 129 28.11 3.48 2.35
N GLU A 130 28.02 4.13 3.50
CA GLU A 130 27.79 3.47 4.79
C GLU A 130 26.38 2.86 4.86
N SER A 131 25.36 3.58 4.39
CA SER A 131 23.97 3.11 4.37
C SER A 131 23.80 1.87 3.48
N ALA A 132 24.40 1.85 2.30
CA ALA A 132 24.39 0.72 1.37
C ALA A 132 25.10 -0.51 1.95
N ARG A 133 26.30 -0.32 2.51
CA ARG A 133 27.06 -1.42 3.16
C ARG A 133 26.31 -2.08 4.32
N ARG A 134 25.56 -1.29 5.09
CA ARG A 134 24.74 -1.83 6.21
C ARG A 134 23.48 -2.54 5.75
N ARG A 135 23.09 -2.41 4.48
CA ARG A 135 21.83 -2.93 3.93
C ARG A 135 22.03 -3.65 2.60
N PRO A 136 22.87 -4.68 2.57
CA PRO A 136 23.17 -5.40 1.34
C PRO A 136 21.94 -6.10 0.74
N GLY A 137 20.90 -6.34 1.57
CA GLY A 137 19.64 -6.95 1.15
C GLY A 137 18.58 -5.97 0.64
N LEU A 138 18.91 -4.66 0.48
CA LEU A 138 17.99 -3.70 -0.10
C LEU A 138 17.87 -3.92 -1.61
N ARG A 139 16.64 -4.19 -2.05
CA ARG A 139 16.23 -4.23 -3.45
C ARG A 139 14.97 -3.42 -3.67
N LEU A 140 14.75 -2.96 -4.90
CA LEU A 140 13.54 -2.24 -5.28
C LEU A 140 12.48 -3.26 -5.72
N THR A 141 11.37 -3.28 -5.01
CA THR A 141 10.25 -4.19 -5.29
C THR A 141 9.53 -3.79 -6.57
N ARG A 142 9.04 -4.79 -7.32
CA ARG A 142 8.17 -4.60 -8.48
C ARG A 142 6.91 -5.45 -8.29
N THR A 143 5.79 -4.80 -7.91
CA THR A 143 4.53 -5.53 -7.63
C THR A 143 3.80 -5.95 -8.89
N GLY A 144 3.97 -5.24 -10.00
CA GLY A 144 3.18 -5.41 -11.23
C GLY A 144 1.71 -4.97 -11.09
N LEU A 145 1.33 -4.35 -9.96
CA LEU A 145 -0.04 -3.95 -9.63
C LEU A 145 -0.12 -2.44 -9.41
N VAL A 146 -0.59 -1.72 -10.43
CA VAL A 146 -0.58 -0.25 -10.43
C VAL A 146 -1.61 0.30 -9.45
N LEU A 147 -2.87 -0.12 -9.52
CA LEU A 147 -3.94 0.40 -8.66
C LEU A 147 -3.68 0.12 -7.18
N GLU A 148 -3.05 -0.99 -6.86
CA GLU A 148 -2.71 -1.36 -5.49
C GLU A 148 -1.69 -0.41 -4.86
N SER A 149 -0.86 0.23 -5.68
CA SER A 149 0.05 1.29 -5.25
C SER A 149 -0.56 2.69 -5.41
N LEU A 150 -1.37 2.91 -6.45
CA LEU A 150 -1.93 4.21 -6.79
C LEU A 150 -3.01 4.68 -5.79
N ILE A 151 -3.94 3.80 -5.41
CA ILE A 151 -5.04 4.19 -4.52
C ILE A 151 -4.51 4.65 -3.15
N PRO A 152 -3.61 3.92 -2.47
CA PRO A 152 -2.97 4.43 -1.25
C PRO A 152 -2.23 5.75 -1.47
N SER A 153 -1.50 5.91 -2.59
CA SER A 153 -0.78 7.16 -2.89
C SER A 153 -1.74 8.35 -3.07
N ILE A 154 -2.92 8.14 -3.65
CA ILE A 154 -3.95 9.18 -3.72
C ILE A 154 -4.48 9.51 -2.31
N LEU A 155 -4.69 8.51 -1.45
CA LEU A 155 -5.13 8.72 -0.07
C LEU A 155 -4.11 9.52 0.76
N GLU A 156 -2.82 9.43 0.45
CA GLU A 156 -1.73 10.14 1.12
C GLU A 156 -1.57 11.62 0.67
N GLN A 157 -2.32 12.08 -0.35
CA GLN A 157 -2.19 13.45 -0.87
C GLN A 157 -2.58 14.49 0.18
N LYS A 158 -1.62 15.36 0.56
CA LYS A 158 -1.81 16.54 1.44
C LYS A 158 -2.43 16.26 2.81
N VAL A 159 -2.19 15.09 3.35
CA VAL A 159 -2.62 14.68 4.70
C VAL A 159 -1.47 13.99 5.42
N THR A 160 -1.65 13.75 6.71
CA THR A 160 -0.69 12.95 7.48
C THR A 160 -0.77 11.48 7.09
N ALA A 161 0.33 10.74 7.25
CA ALA A 161 0.34 9.29 7.00
C ALA A 161 -0.71 8.55 7.85
N ASP A 162 -0.92 8.99 9.10
CA ASP A 162 -1.90 8.37 10.00
C ASP A 162 -3.34 8.53 9.48
N GLU A 163 -3.69 9.71 8.93
CA GLU A 163 -4.99 9.97 8.29
C GLU A 163 -5.17 9.09 7.04
N ALA A 164 -4.17 9.02 6.17
CA ALA A 164 -4.21 8.20 4.97
C ALA A 164 -4.36 6.71 5.31
N TYR A 165 -3.57 6.20 6.26
CA TYR A 165 -3.64 4.80 6.70
C TYR A 165 -4.96 4.47 7.41
N ARG A 166 -5.54 5.43 8.14
CA ARG A 166 -6.89 5.27 8.70
C ARG A 166 -7.92 5.11 7.59
N GLY A 167 -7.90 5.99 6.59
CA GLY A 167 -8.79 5.92 5.43
C GLY A 167 -8.66 4.59 4.69
N TRP A 168 -7.44 4.20 4.35
CA TRP A 168 -7.14 2.91 3.73
C TRP A 168 -7.73 1.74 4.51
N ARG A 169 -7.40 1.65 5.81
CA ARG A 169 -7.86 0.57 6.68
C ARG A 169 -9.38 0.47 6.76
N LEU A 170 -10.08 1.61 6.91
CA LEU A 170 -11.53 1.63 7.03
C LEU A 170 -12.21 1.19 5.73
N LEU A 171 -11.76 1.71 4.60
CA LEU A 171 -12.35 1.41 3.29
C LEU A 171 -12.08 -0.04 2.88
N VAL A 172 -10.85 -0.54 3.02
CA VAL A 172 -10.52 -1.91 2.66
C VAL A 172 -11.25 -2.92 3.55
N ARG A 173 -11.37 -2.67 4.85
CA ARG A 173 -12.10 -3.59 5.75
C ARG A 173 -13.60 -3.62 5.47
N LYS A 174 -14.16 -2.53 5.01
CA LYS A 174 -15.61 -2.43 4.76
C LYS A 174 -16.01 -2.89 3.37
N TYR A 175 -15.23 -2.57 2.37
CA TYR A 175 -15.56 -2.77 0.95
C TYR A 175 -14.67 -3.77 0.23
N GLY A 176 -13.55 -4.16 0.82
CA GLY A 176 -12.73 -5.27 0.37
C GLY A 176 -13.35 -6.61 0.73
N GLU A 177 -12.69 -7.66 0.34
CA GLU A 177 -13.10 -9.03 0.63
C GLU A 177 -12.10 -9.72 1.56
N PRO A 178 -12.52 -10.70 2.37
CA PRO A 178 -11.61 -11.51 3.16
C PRO A 178 -10.53 -12.12 2.26
N ALA A 179 -9.28 -12.01 2.70
CA ALA A 179 -8.16 -12.57 1.95
C ALA A 179 -8.24 -14.11 1.95
N PRO A 180 -8.09 -14.78 0.79
CA PRO A 180 -8.01 -16.22 0.74
C PRO A 180 -6.78 -16.70 1.54
N GLY A 181 -6.87 -17.85 2.19
CA GLY A 181 -5.77 -18.34 3.03
C GLY A 181 -5.85 -19.85 3.28
N PRO A 182 -4.86 -20.41 3.99
CA PRO A 182 -4.87 -21.79 4.39
C PRO A 182 -6.00 -22.09 5.37
N ALA A 183 -6.43 -23.34 5.42
CA ALA A 183 -7.33 -23.80 6.46
C ALA A 183 -6.66 -23.69 7.85
N GLY A 184 -7.47 -23.39 8.89
CA GLY A 184 -7.00 -23.24 10.28
C GLY A 184 -6.30 -21.89 10.55
N ASP A 185 -5.59 -21.81 11.67
CA ASP A 185 -5.08 -20.55 12.23
C ASP A 185 -3.69 -20.12 11.73
N ARG A 186 -3.22 -20.66 10.60
CA ARG A 186 -1.88 -20.34 10.07
C ARG A 186 -1.77 -18.93 9.48
N MET A 187 -2.88 -18.36 9.03
CA MET A 187 -2.92 -17.02 8.44
C MET A 187 -3.16 -15.97 9.52
N PRO A 188 -2.48 -14.82 9.47
CA PRO A 188 -2.79 -13.70 10.37
C PRO A 188 -4.26 -13.28 10.25
N GLU A 189 -4.89 -13.04 11.41
CA GLU A 189 -6.28 -12.63 11.45
C GLU A 189 -6.57 -11.33 10.71
N ARG A 190 -7.79 -11.20 10.19
CA ARG A 190 -8.34 -9.97 9.62
C ARG A 190 -7.50 -9.39 8.48
N MET A 191 -7.01 -10.25 7.59
CA MET A 191 -6.47 -9.82 6.33
C MET A 191 -7.57 -9.71 5.27
N TYR A 192 -7.43 -8.69 4.44
CA TYR A 192 -8.40 -8.36 3.38
C TYR A 192 -7.66 -8.05 2.09
N VAL A 193 -8.27 -8.42 0.96
CA VAL A 193 -7.91 -7.91 -0.37
C VAL A 193 -8.64 -6.59 -0.59
N MET A 194 -7.99 -5.60 -1.18
CA MET A 194 -8.64 -4.34 -1.49
C MET A 194 -9.85 -4.52 -2.41
N PRO A 195 -10.84 -3.62 -2.37
CA PRO A 195 -11.98 -3.64 -3.28
C PRO A 195 -11.54 -3.70 -4.75
N ASP A 196 -12.31 -4.38 -5.58
CA ASP A 196 -12.12 -4.30 -7.02
C ASP A 196 -12.54 -2.93 -7.59
N PRO A 197 -12.20 -2.59 -8.84
CA PRO A 197 -12.54 -1.29 -9.41
C PRO A 197 -14.04 -0.96 -9.37
N LYS A 198 -14.92 -1.97 -9.50
CA LYS A 198 -16.36 -1.77 -9.43
C LYS A 198 -16.81 -1.46 -7.99
N ALA A 199 -16.29 -2.21 -7.02
CA ALA A 199 -16.58 -1.98 -5.60
C ALA A 199 -16.09 -0.59 -5.16
N TRP A 200 -14.88 -0.16 -5.57
CA TRP A 200 -14.41 1.20 -5.34
C TRP A 200 -15.35 2.26 -5.92
N ALA A 201 -15.86 2.05 -7.15
CA ALA A 201 -16.77 2.98 -7.83
C ALA A 201 -18.14 3.10 -7.16
N LEU A 202 -18.55 2.09 -6.41
CA LEU A 202 -19.84 2.04 -5.72
C LEU A 202 -19.80 2.55 -4.27
N ILE A 203 -18.63 2.95 -3.75
CA ILE A 203 -18.53 3.50 -2.40
C ILE A 203 -19.31 4.83 -2.32
N PRO A 204 -20.32 4.93 -1.45
CA PRO A 204 -21.11 6.14 -1.30
C PRO A 204 -20.28 7.32 -0.77
N SER A 205 -20.67 8.56 -1.14
CA SER A 205 -19.92 9.78 -0.76
C SER A 205 -19.75 9.95 0.76
N TRP A 206 -20.73 9.59 1.56
CA TRP A 206 -20.67 9.68 3.03
C TRP A 206 -19.69 8.69 3.65
N GLU A 207 -19.37 7.57 2.98
CA GLU A 207 -18.39 6.60 3.47
C GLU A 207 -16.96 7.08 3.27
N TRP A 208 -16.70 7.78 2.16
CA TRP A 208 -15.43 8.49 1.98
C TRP A 208 -15.21 9.51 3.09
N HIS A 209 -16.23 10.30 3.38
CA HIS A 209 -16.19 11.30 4.46
C HIS A 209 -15.94 10.64 5.82
N ARG A 210 -16.68 9.58 6.16
CA ARG A 210 -16.49 8.80 7.40
C ARG A 210 -15.08 8.22 7.53
N ALA A 211 -14.47 7.83 6.40
CA ALA A 211 -13.09 7.37 6.35
C ALA A 211 -12.05 8.51 6.46
N GLY A 212 -12.47 9.78 6.48
CA GLY A 212 -11.60 10.95 6.50
C GLY A 212 -11.00 11.30 5.15
N VAL A 213 -11.65 10.88 4.07
CA VAL A 213 -11.21 11.13 2.69
C VAL A 213 -12.05 12.25 2.09
N ASP A 214 -11.42 13.37 1.75
CA ASP A 214 -12.08 14.51 1.13
C ASP A 214 -12.53 14.24 -0.32
N ALA A 215 -13.39 15.14 -0.83
CA ALA A 215 -13.98 15.02 -2.15
C ALA A 215 -12.93 15.03 -3.30
N LYS A 216 -11.78 15.70 -3.11
CA LYS A 216 -10.73 15.75 -4.13
C LYS A 216 -10.05 14.40 -4.29
N ARG A 217 -9.65 13.76 -3.19
CA ARG A 217 -9.00 12.44 -3.18
C ARG A 217 -9.97 11.35 -3.63
N SER A 218 -11.20 11.33 -3.08
CA SER A 218 -12.20 10.35 -3.50
C SER A 218 -12.58 10.47 -4.98
N SER A 219 -12.78 11.68 -5.50
CA SER A 219 -13.03 11.90 -6.94
C SER A 219 -11.85 11.44 -7.81
N THR A 220 -10.61 11.62 -7.35
CA THR A 220 -9.42 11.15 -8.08
C THR A 220 -9.40 9.62 -8.12
N ILE A 221 -9.67 8.93 -7.00
CA ILE A 221 -9.78 7.47 -6.97
C ILE A 221 -10.90 7.00 -7.90
N LEU A 222 -12.08 7.64 -7.86
CA LEU A 222 -13.21 7.27 -8.72
C LEU A 222 -12.89 7.44 -10.23
N ARG A 223 -12.10 8.45 -10.60
CA ARG A 223 -11.62 8.59 -11.99
C ARG A 223 -10.64 7.48 -12.34
N ALA A 224 -9.68 7.18 -11.47
CA ALA A 224 -8.68 6.16 -11.69
C ALA A 224 -9.31 4.76 -11.87
N VAL A 225 -10.24 4.37 -11.00
CA VAL A 225 -10.86 3.05 -11.09
C VAL A 225 -11.75 2.86 -12.32
N ARG A 226 -12.32 3.94 -12.88
CA ARG A 226 -13.08 3.89 -14.14
C ARG A 226 -12.22 3.51 -15.34
N VAL A 227 -10.93 3.79 -15.29
CA VAL A 227 -9.96 3.49 -16.35
C VAL A 227 -8.91 2.48 -15.88
N ALA A 228 -9.28 1.66 -14.88
CA ALA A 228 -8.39 0.71 -14.20
C ALA A 228 -7.54 -0.12 -15.16
N GLY A 229 -8.14 -0.76 -16.16
CA GLY A 229 -7.42 -1.59 -17.12
C GLY A 229 -6.33 -0.82 -17.88
N ARG A 230 -6.60 0.44 -18.25
CA ARG A 230 -5.61 1.29 -18.91
C ARG A 230 -4.48 1.72 -17.99
N LEU A 231 -4.75 1.86 -16.70
CA LEU A 231 -3.72 2.20 -15.72
C LEU A 231 -2.86 0.98 -15.39
N GLU A 232 -3.43 -0.21 -15.32
CA GLU A 232 -2.65 -1.44 -15.08
C GLU A 232 -1.67 -1.74 -16.23
N GLU A 233 -1.97 -1.36 -17.48
CA GLU A 233 -1.03 -1.45 -18.61
C GLU A 233 0.29 -0.71 -18.34
N ALA A 234 0.29 0.32 -17.47
CA ALA A 234 1.49 1.07 -17.10
C ALA A 234 2.57 0.19 -16.41
N ALA A 235 2.19 -0.97 -15.86
CA ALA A 235 3.15 -1.91 -15.28
C ALA A 235 4.13 -2.51 -16.31
N ALA A 236 3.79 -2.47 -17.61
CA ALA A 236 4.61 -2.97 -18.71
C ALA A 236 5.33 -1.87 -19.50
N LEU A 237 5.13 -0.60 -19.16
CA LEU A 237 5.71 0.55 -19.87
C LEU A 237 7.04 1.00 -19.25
N PRO A 238 7.92 1.66 -20.02
CA PRO A 238 9.03 2.43 -19.49
C PRO A 238 8.55 3.47 -18.45
N PRO A 239 9.38 3.82 -17.44
CA PRO A 239 8.95 4.68 -16.34
C PRO A 239 8.37 6.04 -16.77
N GLU A 240 8.91 6.69 -17.78
CA GLU A 240 8.42 7.98 -18.29
C GLU A 240 7.05 7.84 -18.97
N GLU A 241 6.86 6.80 -19.79
CA GLU A 241 5.59 6.52 -20.45
C GLU A 241 4.52 6.09 -19.42
N ALA A 242 4.92 5.29 -18.44
CA ALA A 242 4.05 4.91 -17.33
C ALA A 242 3.59 6.14 -16.53
N ALA A 243 4.49 7.07 -16.20
CA ALA A 243 4.16 8.31 -15.52
C ALA A 243 3.22 9.17 -16.37
N ALA A 244 3.51 9.35 -17.67
CA ALA A 244 2.65 10.08 -18.60
C ALA A 244 1.24 9.47 -18.66
N ARG A 245 1.12 8.13 -18.67
CA ARG A 245 -0.16 7.41 -18.63
C ARG A 245 -0.95 7.74 -17.36
N LEU A 246 -0.30 7.75 -16.20
CA LEU A 246 -0.95 8.08 -14.93
C LEU A 246 -1.40 9.54 -14.88
N HIS A 247 -0.63 10.47 -15.45
CA HIS A 247 -0.94 11.90 -15.48
C HIS A 247 -2.18 12.24 -16.33
N LEU A 248 -2.66 11.33 -17.19
CA LEU A 248 -3.92 11.53 -17.92
C LEU A 248 -5.14 11.55 -17.01
N VAL A 249 -5.01 11.04 -15.77
CA VAL A 249 -6.09 11.08 -14.78
C VAL A 249 -6.01 12.38 -13.98
N PRO A 250 -7.02 13.29 -14.08
CA PRO A 250 -7.03 14.51 -13.30
C PRO A 250 -6.92 14.25 -11.80
N GLY A 251 -5.94 14.87 -11.15
CA GLY A 251 -5.62 14.69 -9.73
C GLY A 251 -4.44 13.77 -9.46
N ILE A 252 -3.86 13.14 -10.48
CA ILE A 252 -2.60 12.42 -10.38
C ILE A 252 -1.49 13.30 -10.95
N GLY A 253 -0.59 13.74 -10.09
CA GLY A 253 0.58 14.55 -10.44
C GLY A 253 1.90 13.80 -10.23
N PRO A 254 3.05 14.49 -10.42
CA PRO A 254 4.39 13.90 -10.33
C PRO A 254 4.64 13.14 -9.02
N TRP A 255 4.21 13.70 -7.87
CA TRP A 255 4.32 13.05 -6.57
C TRP A 255 3.61 11.68 -6.55
N THR A 256 2.34 11.66 -6.96
CA THR A 256 1.51 10.45 -6.91
C THR A 256 1.99 9.39 -7.89
N SER A 257 2.41 9.80 -9.10
CA SER A 257 2.93 8.86 -10.10
C SER A 257 4.26 8.25 -9.64
N ALA A 258 5.17 9.04 -9.07
CA ALA A 258 6.44 8.54 -8.55
C ALA A 258 6.21 7.53 -7.42
N GLU A 259 5.38 7.86 -6.40
CA GLU A 259 5.03 6.95 -5.30
C GLU A 259 4.40 5.64 -5.79
N THR A 260 3.58 5.71 -6.86
CA THR A 260 2.98 4.53 -7.47
C THR A 260 4.01 3.67 -8.19
N LEU A 261 4.79 4.27 -9.08
CA LEU A 261 5.68 3.53 -9.98
C LEU A 261 6.94 3.01 -9.28
N GLN A 262 7.40 3.68 -8.23
CA GLN A 262 8.45 3.15 -7.35
C GLN A 262 8.09 1.76 -6.79
N ARG A 263 6.81 1.47 -6.60
CA ARG A 263 6.30 0.19 -6.06
C ARG A 263 5.78 -0.73 -7.15
N ALA A 264 5.06 -0.19 -8.12
CA ALA A 264 4.44 -0.99 -9.18
C ALA A 264 5.45 -1.58 -10.14
N ILE A 265 6.46 -0.80 -10.55
CA ILE A 265 7.47 -1.24 -11.53
C ILE A 265 8.92 -1.21 -11.01
N GLY A 266 9.11 -0.85 -9.72
CA GLY A 266 10.45 -0.79 -9.13
C GLY A 266 11.32 0.32 -9.73
N ALA A 267 10.73 1.43 -10.21
CA ALA A 267 11.44 2.49 -10.92
C ALA A 267 12.62 3.05 -10.10
N PRO A 268 13.90 2.82 -10.51
CA PRO A 268 15.05 3.15 -9.67
C PRO A 268 15.39 4.64 -9.66
N ASP A 269 14.88 5.40 -10.64
CA ASP A 269 15.25 6.80 -10.83
C ASP A 269 14.11 7.81 -10.59
N LEU A 270 12.89 7.35 -10.37
CA LEU A 270 11.76 8.27 -10.10
C LEU A 270 11.88 8.88 -8.70
N VAL A 271 11.98 10.21 -8.64
CA VAL A 271 12.02 10.98 -7.39
C VAL A 271 10.64 11.55 -7.10
N THR A 272 10.24 11.54 -5.84
CA THR A 272 8.97 12.06 -5.36
C THR A 272 9.05 13.59 -5.24
N VAL A 273 8.94 14.30 -6.36
CA VAL A 273 8.93 15.78 -6.44
C VAL A 273 7.61 16.31 -5.90
N GLY A 274 7.65 17.41 -5.16
CA GLY A 274 6.49 18.01 -4.51
C GLY A 274 6.18 17.38 -3.14
N ASP A 275 7.09 16.57 -2.59
CA ASP A 275 6.98 16.05 -1.23
C ASP A 275 7.29 17.14 -0.20
N LEU A 276 6.50 17.18 0.87
CA LEU A 276 6.65 18.19 1.92
C LEU A 276 7.98 18.08 2.71
N HIS A 277 8.50 16.88 2.83
CA HIS A 277 9.62 16.57 3.74
C HIS A 277 10.88 16.10 3.02
N LEU A 278 10.71 15.42 1.90
CA LEU A 278 11.81 14.77 1.21
C LEU A 278 12.93 15.74 0.81
N PRO A 279 12.65 16.93 0.24
CA PRO A 279 13.70 17.88 -0.13
C PRO A 279 14.55 18.28 1.07
N GLY A 280 13.93 18.65 2.18
CA GLY A 280 14.65 19.00 3.42
C GLY A 280 15.41 17.83 4.04
N ILE A 281 14.91 16.58 3.89
CA ILE A 281 15.64 15.38 4.36
C ILE A 281 16.88 15.14 3.51
N VAL A 282 16.76 15.20 2.19
CA VAL A 282 17.89 15.03 1.26
C VAL A 282 18.91 16.13 1.44
N GLY A 283 18.48 17.39 1.47
CA GLY A 283 19.34 18.55 1.70
C GLY A 283 20.13 18.45 3.01
N TYR A 284 19.43 18.13 4.11
CA TYR A 284 20.07 17.93 5.40
C TYR A 284 21.06 16.75 5.42
N ALA A 285 20.68 15.64 4.81
CA ALA A 285 21.51 14.45 4.80
C ALA A 285 22.79 14.62 3.99
N LEU A 286 22.74 15.28 2.84
CA LEU A 286 23.86 15.39 1.90
C LEU A 286 24.64 16.69 2.00
N ALA A 287 23.97 17.81 2.34
CA ALA A 287 24.58 19.15 2.40
C ALA A 287 24.45 19.84 3.77
N GLY A 288 23.73 19.27 4.74
CA GLY A 288 23.43 19.93 6.01
C GLY A 288 22.33 21.00 5.92
N ASP A 289 21.72 21.17 4.73
CA ASP A 289 20.66 22.15 4.48
C ASP A 289 19.28 21.48 4.63
N ARG A 290 18.54 21.88 5.66
CA ARG A 290 17.17 21.41 5.91
C ARG A 290 16.08 22.26 5.24
N THR A 291 16.48 23.36 4.60
CA THR A 291 15.58 24.28 3.89
C THR A 291 15.56 24.03 2.39
N ALA A 292 16.30 23.01 1.93
CA ALA A 292 16.34 22.61 0.53
C ALA A 292 14.93 22.40 -0.02
N ASP A 293 14.70 22.91 -1.21
CA ASP A 293 13.49 22.70 -2.02
C ASP A 293 13.69 21.56 -3.04
N ASP A 294 12.70 21.36 -3.90
CA ASP A 294 12.77 20.32 -4.94
C ASP A 294 13.93 20.53 -5.91
N ALA A 295 14.27 21.78 -6.26
CA ALA A 295 15.36 22.07 -7.18
C ALA A 295 16.72 21.70 -6.56
N ALA A 296 16.96 22.12 -5.32
CA ALA A 296 18.16 21.76 -4.57
C ALA A 296 18.26 20.24 -4.33
N MET A 297 17.13 19.59 -4.02
CA MET A 297 17.07 18.13 -3.90
C MET A 297 17.51 17.44 -5.18
N LEU A 298 16.96 17.85 -6.33
CA LEU A 298 17.29 17.23 -7.63
C LEU A 298 18.74 17.47 -8.02
N GLU A 299 19.32 18.64 -7.72
CA GLU A 299 20.74 18.93 -7.91
C GLU A 299 21.62 18.01 -7.06
N LEU A 300 21.32 17.86 -5.77
CA LEU A 300 22.03 16.95 -4.87
C LEU A 300 21.92 15.48 -5.29
N LEU A 301 20.83 15.09 -5.94
CA LEU A 301 20.60 13.74 -6.46
C LEU A 301 21.13 13.55 -7.89
N ALA A 302 21.55 14.60 -8.61
CA ALA A 302 22.05 14.50 -9.98
C ALA A 302 23.21 13.50 -10.15
N PRO A 303 24.18 13.38 -9.21
CA PRO A 303 25.23 12.36 -9.30
C PRO A 303 24.75 10.91 -9.25
N TYR A 304 23.46 10.70 -8.93
CA TYR A 304 22.79 9.39 -8.83
C TYR A 304 21.78 9.18 -9.94
N ALA A 305 21.87 9.91 -11.06
CA ALA A 305 21.00 9.72 -12.22
C ALA A 305 20.95 8.22 -12.62
N GLY A 306 19.74 7.73 -12.90
CA GLY A 306 19.44 6.30 -13.08
C GLY A 306 19.10 5.57 -11.77
N GLN A 307 19.52 6.07 -10.61
CA GLN A 307 19.35 5.43 -9.29
C GLN A 307 18.91 6.42 -8.19
N ARG A 308 18.29 7.56 -8.55
CA ARG A 308 17.92 8.62 -7.59
C ARG A 308 16.91 8.14 -6.55
N HIS A 309 15.96 7.28 -6.92
CA HIS A 309 15.07 6.66 -5.95
C HIS A 309 15.83 5.77 -4.95
N ARG A 310 16.79 4.96 -5.42
CA ARG A 310 17.64 4.16 -4.52
C ARG A 310 18.42 5.05 -3.57
N ALA A 311 19.01 6.16 -4.06
CA ALA A 311 19.73 7.11 -3.22
C ALA A 311 18.81 7.69 -2.11
N THR A 312 17.60 8.12 -2.46
CA THR A 312 16.59 8.57 -1.49
C THR A 312 16.23 7.50 -0.47
N ARG A 313 16.02 6.26 -0.90
CA ARG A 313 15.76 5.13 0.00
C ARG A 313 16.90 4.94 1.01
N LEU A 314 18.15 4.99 0.55
CA LEU A 314 19.33 4.85 1.41
C LEU A 314 19.48 6.03 2.38
N ILE A 315 19.12 7.26 1.97
CA ILE A 315 19.08 8.44 2.84
C ILE A 315 18.04 8.23 3.95
N LEU A 316 16.81 7.89 3.60
CA LEU A 316 15.74 7.65 4.58
C LEU A 316 16.10 6.55 5.57
N LEU A 317 16.69 5.46 5.10
CA LEU A 317 17.13 4.33 5.92
C LEU A 317 18.37 4.68 6.77
N SER A 318 19.16 5.69 6.44
CA SER A 318 20.30 6.12 7.26
C SER A 318 19.85 6.68 8.61
N GLY A 319 18.60 7.15 8.72
CA GLY A 319 18.06 7.81 9.90
C GLY A 319 18.55 9.26 10.06
N ARG A 320 19.38 9.78 9.14
CA ARG A 320 19.84 11.17 9.17
C ARG A 320 18.75 12.11 8.66
N THR A 321 17.89 12.52 9.57
CA THR A 321 16.79 13.47 9.30
C THR A 321 16.99 14.74 10.08
N PRO A 322 16.47 15.89 9.59
CA PRO A 322 16.56 17.15 10.33
C PRO A 322 15.84 17.02 11.69
N PRO A 323 16.37 17.66 12.75
CA PRO A 323 15.71 17.69 14.04
C PRO A 323 14.33 18.35 13.91
N ARG A 324 13.33 17.77 14.53
CA ARG A 324 11.95 18.27 14.52
C ARG A 324 11.86 19.57 15.32
N ARG A 325 11.24 20.60 14.74
CA ARG A 325 11.06 21.92 15.36
C ARG A 325 9.64 22.21 15.83
N ALA A 326 8.66 21.42 15.40
CA ALA A 326 7.26 21.64 15.72
C ALA A 326 6.62 20.37 16.31
N PRO A 327 5.57 20.51 17.15
CA PRO A 327 4.75 19.38 17.55
C PRO A 327 4.13 18.71 16.31
N ARG A 328 3.82 17.41 16.42
CA ARG A 328 3.09 16.70 15.38
C ARG A 328 1.76 17.41 15.14
N MET A 329 1.38 17.63 13.88
CA MET A 329 0.00 17.99 13.54
C MET A 329 -0.92 16.89 14.08
N SER A 330 -1.91 17.28 14.88
CA SER A 330 -2.95 16.34 15.30
C SER A 330 -3.76 15.91 14.08
N PRO A 331 -4.06 14.62 13.93
CA PRO A 331 -4.95 14.15 12.87
C PRO A 331 -6.30 14.89 12.95
N ARG A 332 -6.79 15.37 11.83
CA ARG A 332 -8.11 16.00 11.77
C ARG A 332 -9.16 14.90 11.80
N ASP A 333 -10.06 14.93 12.78
CA ASP A 333 -11.21 14.03 12.80
C ASP A 333 -12.37 14.66 12.01
N PHE A 334 -12.47 14.32 10.74
CA PHE A 334 -13.56 14.74 9.88
C PHE A 334 -14.85 13.92 10.11
N GLY A 335 -14.79 12.85 10.90
CA GLY A 335 -15.93 12.00 11.20
C GLY A 335 -16.84 12.52 12.32
N ALA A 336 -16.44 13.61 12.98
CA ALA A 336 -17.19 14.26 14.07
C ALA A 336 -17.96 15.52 13.61
N LEU A 337 -17.97 15.84 12.31
CA LEU A 337 -18.73 16.96 11.72
C LEU A 337 -20.04 16.47 11.12
#